data_a3f190329fdc990769fb11af4f6b965a
#
_entry.id   a3f190329fdc990769fb11af4f6b965a
#
_cell.length_a   1.000
_cell.length_b   1.000
_cell.length_c   1.000
_cell.angle_alpha   90.00
_cell.angle_beta   90.00
_cell.angle_gamma   90.00
#
_symmetry.space_group_name_H-M   'P 1'
#
loop_
_entity.id
_entity.type
_entity.pdbx_description
1 polymer ?
#
loop_
_entity_poly.entity_id
_entity_poly.type
_entity_poly.pdbx_seq_one_letter_code
_entity_poly.pdbx_strand_id
1 'polypeptide(L)'
;VFIAASTECFPDLELRAAIEFASDLEFTAIEIAIHESGDVKPSEILEDMDRSIQLLRYTHRLDISGYSVQLASTGQQHYEDFAKLCWLAKTTKVVTLTVPSAEQGTPFNEEVEHLQRLVECGDAEGVRVSVKSQLGCLSEDPDTLMV
;
A
#
# COMPACT_ATOMS: atom_id res chain seq x y z
N VAL A 1 -10.86 -7.55 -17.21
CA VAL A 1 -9.92 -7.95 -16.15
C VAL A 1 -8.71 -7.05 -16.29
N PHE A 2 -8.38 -6.31 -15.23
CA PHE A 2 -7.15 -5.51 -15.18
C PHE A 2 -6.05 -6.38 -14.57
N ILE A 3 -4.89 -6.39 -15.21
CA ILE A 3 -3.70 -7.06 -14.69
C ILE A 3 -2.69 -5.94 -14.40
N ALA A 4 -2.30 -5.81 -13.14
CA ALA A 4 -1.27 -4.87 -12.71
C ALA A 4 0.00 -5.64 -12.32
N ALA A 5 1.16 -5.09 -12.62
CA ALA A 5 2.41 -5.53 -12.01
C ALA A 5 2.55 -4.88 -10.63
N SER A 6 3.19 -5.56 -9.69
CA SER A 6 3.60 -4.95 -8.42
C SER A 6 5.09 -4.60 -8.47
N THR A 7 5.49 -3.46 -7.92
CA THR A 7 6.92 -3.13 -7.77
C THR A 7 7.67 -4.11 -6.88
N GLU A 8 6.97 -4.88 -6.03
CA GLU A 8 7.56 -6.00 -5.26
C GLU A 8 8.13 -7.11 -6.15
N CYS A 9 7.66 -7.22 -7.41
CA CYS A 9 8.21 -8.18 -8.37
C CYS A 9 9.60 -7.77 -8.89
N PHE A 10 10.03 -6.54 -8.63
CA PHE A 10 11.28 -5.96 -9.12
C PHE A 10 12.10 -5.36 -7.96
N PRO A 11 12.48 -6.17 -6.95
CA PRO A 11 13.06 -5.66 -5.70
C PRO A 11 14.40 -4.94 -5.86
N ASP A 12 15.12 -5.20 -6.95
CA ASP A 12 16.43 -4.61 -7.24
C ASP A 12 16.34 -3.35 -8.11
N LEU A 13 15.13 -2.93 -8.50
CA LEU A 13 14.92 -1.76 -9.36
C LEU A 13 14.40 -0.58 -8.54
N GLU A 14 14.94 0.61 -8.83
CA GLU A 14 14.32 1.86 -8.39
C GLU A 14 12.94 2.04 -9.05
N LEU A 15 12.04 2.78 -8.41
CA LEU A 15 10.65 2.97 -8.84
C LEU A 15 10.53 3.31 -10.33
N ARG A 16 11.34 4.25 -10.82
CA ARG A 16 11.29 4.66 -12.24
C ARG A 16 11.65 3.52 -13.18
N ALA A 17 12.71 2.79 -12.86
CA ALA A 17 13.15 1.65 -13.65
C ALA A 17 12.11 0.51 -13.62
N ALA A 18 11.49 0.25 -12.47
CA ALA A 18 10.43 -0.72 -12.34
C ALA A 18 9.19 -0.35 -13.18
N ILE A 19 8.81 0.93 -13.19
CA ILE A 19 7.70 1.45 -14.00
C ILE A 19 8.01 1.31 -15.51
N GLU A 20 9.20 1.70 -15.94
CA GLU A 20 9.62 1.57 -17.34
C GLU A 20 9.66 0.09 -17.78
N PHE A 21 10.23 -0.77 -16.94
CA PHE A 21 10.27 -2.20 -17.20
C PHE A 21 8.88 -2.85 -17.29
N ALA A 22 7.96 -2.50 -16.37
CA ALA A 22 6.58 -2.96 -16.44
C ALA A 22 5.86 -2.48 -17.72
N SER A 23 6.14 -1.23 -18.15
CA SER A 23 5.61 -0.69 -19.40
C SER A 23 6.17 -1.44 -20.63
N ASP A 24 7.46 -1.79 -20.63
CA ASP A 24 8.08 -2.57 -21.70
C ASP A 24 7.53 -4.01 -21.78
N LEU A 25 7.06 -4.54 -20.64
CA LEU A 25 6.33 -5.82 -20.58
C LEU A 25 4.85 -5.70 -20.95
N GLU A 26 4.42 -4.54 -21.46
CA GLU A 26 3.04 -4.27 -21.91
C GLU A 26 1.98 -4.29 -20.78
N PHE A 27 2.39 -4.12 -19.50
CA PHE A 27 1.42 -3.84 -18.45
C PHE A 27 0.79 -2.46 -18.67
N THR A 28 -0.47 -2.32 -18.28
CA THR A 28 -1.21 -1.06 -18.33
C THR A 28 -1.40 -0.42 -16.97
N ALA A 29 -1.14 -1.18 -15.89
CA ALA A 29 -1.27 -0.72 -14.52
C ALA A 29 -0.14 -1.28 -13.65
N ILE A 30 0.17 -0.53 -12.57
CA ILE A 30 1.17 -0.92 -11.58
C ILE A 30 0.64 -0.68 -10.17
N GLU A 31 0.93 -1.59 -9.25
CA GLU A 31 0.82 -1.39 -7.82
C GLU A 31 2.19 -0.97 -7.27
N ILE A 32 2.23 0.10 -6.49
CA ILE A 32 3.47 0.58 -5.88
C ILE A 32 3.53 0.11 -4.43
N ALA A 33 4.58 -0.64 -4.11
CA ALA A 33 4.86 -1.07 -2.74
C ALA A 33 5.56 0.04 -1.96
N ILE A 34 5.04 0.33 -0.77
CA ILE A 34 5.52 1.35 0.16
C ILE A 34 5.87 0.66 1.48
N HIS A 35 7.16 0.36 1.68
CA HIS A 35 7.68 -0.28 2.88
C HIS A 35 9.16 0.06 3.10
N GLU A 36 9.64 -0.04 4.35
CA GLU A 36 10.98 0.43 4.71
C GLU A 36 12.14 -0.34 4.06
N SER A 37 11.92 -1.58 3.62
CA SER A 37 12.93 -2.37 2.91
C SER A 37 12.89 -2.19 1.39
N GLY A 38 11.95 -1.41 0.85
CA GLY A 38 11.81 -1.14 -0.57
C GLY A 38 12.44 0.16 -1.02
N ASP A 39 12.25 0.49 -2.29
CA ASP A 39 12.72 1.76 -2.88
C ASP A 39 11.86 2.96 -2.42
N VAL A 40 10.55 2.75 -2.27
CA VAL A 40 9.62 3.76 -1.77
C VAL A 40 9.36 3.51 -0.29
N LYS A 41 9.93 4.36 0.58
CA LYS A 41 9.86 4.18 2.03
C LYS A 41 8.83 5.08 2.67
N PRO A 42 7.99 4.56 3.58
CA PRO A 42 7.07 5.37 4.36
C PRO A 42 7.75 6.51 5.11
N SER A 43 8.92 6.27 5.72
CA SER A 43 9.68 7.29 6.44
C SER A 43 10.06 8.48 5.55
N GLU A 44 10.53 8.24 4.33
CA GLU A 44 10.88 9.29 3.37
C GLU A 44 9.64 10.06 2.87
N ILE A 45 8.52 9.35 2.67
CA ILE A 45 7.24 9.97 2.30
C ILE A 45 6.77 10.92 3.40
N LEU A 46 6.81 10.48 4.65
CA LEU A 46 6.34 11.26 5.80
C LEU A 46 7.24 12.44 6.11
N GLU A 47 8.54 12.37 5.77
CA GLU A 47 9.49 13.47 5.90
C GLU A 47 9.29 14.57 4.85
N ASP A 48 9.06 14.19 3.59
CA ASP A 48 8.86 15.13 2.48
C ASP A 48 7.72 14.66 1.55
N MET A 49 6.51 15.04 1.93
CA MET A 49 5.29 14.66 1.22
C MET A 49 5.24 15.26 -0.20
N ASP A 50 5.69 16.50 -0.38
CA ASP A 50 5.63 17.18 -1.67
C ASP A 50 6.56 16.52 -2.69
N ARG A 51 7.77 16.16 -2.27
CA ARG A 51 8.71 15.39 -3.09
C ARG A 51 8.13 14.03 -3.46
N SER A 52 7.50 13.36 -2.51
CA SER A 52 6.91 12.04 -2.71
C SER A 52 5.74 12.09 -3.69
N ILE A 53 4.89 13.13 -3.62
CA ILE A 53 3.82 13.35 -4.60
C ILE A 53 4.40 13.53 -6.00
N GLN A 54 5.49 14.28 -6.15
CA GLN A 54 6.15 14.47 -7.45
C GLN A 54 6.72 13.16 -7.99
N LEU A 55 7.36 12.37 -7.13
CA LEU A 55 7.90 11.05 -7.49
C LEU A 55 6.80 10.11 -7.97
N LEU A 56 5.71 9.99 -7.21
CA LEU A 56 4.62 9.06 -7.48
C LEU A 56 3.71 9.49 -8.66
N ARG A 57 3.82 10.72 -9.13
CA ARG A 57 3.15 11.18 -10.37
C ARG A 57 3.87 10.73 -11.64
N TYR A 58 5.09 10.25 -11.55
CA TYR A 58 5.79 9.67 -12.70
C TYR A 58 5.32 8.23 -12.92
N THR A 59 4.53 8.00 -13.94
CA THR A 59 3.92 6.68 -14.20
C THR A 59 4.23 6.09 -15.57
N HIS A 60 4.97 6.80 -16.41
CA HIS A 60 5.32 6.37 -17.77
C HIS A 60 4.14 5.72 -18.54
N ARG A 61 2.94 6.33 -18.45
CA ARG A 61 1.68 5.87 -19.06
C ARG A 61 0.99 4.69 -18.37
N LEU A 62 1.52 4.17 -17.26
CA LEU A 62 0.81 3.18 -16.44
C LEU A 62 -0.18 3.86 -15.52
N ASP A 63 -1.33 3.23 -15.30
CA ASP A 63 -2.23 3.60 -14.22
C ASP A 63 -1.72 3.02 -12.90
N ILE A 64 -1.73 3.80 -11.82
CA ILE A 64 -1.46 3.26 -10.48
C ILE A 64 -2.74 2.60 -9.97
N SER A 65 -2.72 1.27 -9.88
CA SER A 65 -3.87 0.48 -9.41
C SER A 65 -4.09 0.58 -7.90
N GLY A 66 -3.04 0.82 -7.15
CA GLY A 66 -3.05 0.93 -5.69
C GLY A 66 -1.67 1.09 -5.09
N TYR A 67 -1.63 1.37 -3.79
CA TYR A 67 -0.43 1.31 -2.98
C TYR A 67 -0.51 0.11 -2.03
N SER A 68 0.51 -0.77 -2.03
CA SER A 68 0.69 -1.81 -1.02
C SER A 68 1.53 -1.25 0.11
N VAL A 69 0.92 -1.04 1.29
CA VAL A 69 1.53 -0.26 2.38
C VAL A 69 1.86 -1.16 3.56
N GLN A 70 3.09 -1.06 4.03
CA GLN A 70 3.53 -1.66 5.29
C GLN A 70 4.28 -0.62 6.12
N LEU A 71 3.69 -0.21 7.25
CA LEU A 71 4.27 0.76 8.19
C LEU A 71 5.02 0.04 9.31
N ALA A 72 6.14 0.61 9.73
CA ALA A 72 6.90 0.15 10.90
C ALA A 72 6.43 0.81 12.21
N SER A 73 5.70 1.93 12.13
CA SER A 73 5.15 2.60 13.31
C SER A 73 4.07 1.78 13.99
N THR A 74 3.90 1.95 15.29
CA THR A 74 2.96 1.20 16.12
C THR A 74 2.07 2.13 16.95
N GLY A 75 1.00 1.58 17.52
CA GLY A 75 0.09 2.33 18.39
C GLY A 75 -0.60 3.49 17.67
N GLN A 76 -0.78 4.62 18.35
CA GLN A 76 -1.45 5.79 17.79
C GLN A 76 -0.73 6.38 16.57
N GLN A 77 0.61 6.38 16.60
CA GLN A 77 1.43 6.89 15.50
C GLN A 77 1.18 6.15 14.19
N HIS A 78 0.91 4.84 14.26
CA HIS A 78 0.58 4.03 13.08
C HIS A 78 -0.64 4.59 12.31
N TYR A 79 -1.70 4.95 13.03
CA TYR A 79 -2.91 5.48 12.40
C TYR A 79 -2.73 6.91 11.88
N GLU A 80 -1.92 7.72 12.57
CA GLU A 80 -1.58 9.06 12.10
C GLU A 80 -0.74 9.02 10.82
N ASP A 81 0.22 8.12 10.75
CA ASP A 81 1.04 7.91 9.56
C ASP A 81 0.21 7.33 8.41
N PHE A 82 -0.66 6.36 8.71
CA PHE A 82 -1.57 5.80 7.71
C PHE A 82 -2.54 6.84 7.15
N ALA A 83 -3.09 7.71 7.99
CA ALA A 83 -3.95 8.80 7.54
C ALA A 83 -3.22 9.75 6.56
N LYS A 84 -1.93 10.03 6.78
CA LYS A 84 -1.11 10.82 5.84
C LYS A 84 -0.92 10.08 4.51
N LEU A 85 -0.76 8.75 4.53
CA LEU A 85 -0.69 7.95 3.30
C LEU A 85 -2.04 7.90 2.57
N CYS A 86 -3.17 7.89 3.27
CA CYS A 86 -4.49 8.05 2.65
C CYS A 86 -4.62 9.41 1.95
N TRP A 87 -4.15 10.49 2.60
CA TRP A 87 -4.10 11.81 1.97
C TRP A 87 -3.18 11.84 0.73
N LEU A 88 -2.01 11.17 0.80
CA LEU A 88 -1.11 10.99 -0.35
C LEU A 88 -1.84 10.29 -1.51
N ALA A 89 -2.51 9.17 -1.23
CA ALA A 89 -3.25 8.40 -2.22
C ALA A 89 -4.31 9.27 -2.91
N LYS A 90 -5.12 9.99 -2.14
CA LYS A 90 -6.09 10.97 -2.67
C LYS A 90 -5.43 12.01 -3.58
N THR A 91 -4.31 12.58 -3.14
CA THR A 91 -3.60 13.64 -3.88
C THR A 91 -2.99 13.12 -5.19
N THR A 92 -2.54 11.88 -5.21
CA THR A 92 -2.03 11.19 -6.41
C THR A 92 -3.13 10.47 -7.21
N LYS A 93 -4.41 10.60 -6.81
CA LYS A 93 -5.60 9.99 -7.43
C LYS A 93 -5.60 8.46 -7.39
N VAL A 94 -4.94 7.88 -6.41
CA VAL A 94 -4.98 6.45 -6.13
C VAL A 94 -6.11 6.19 -5.14
N VAL A 95 -6.97 5.23 -5.45
CA VAL A 95 -8.21 4.99 -4.68
C VAL A 95 -8.12 3.78 -3.76
N THR A 96 -7.03 3.01 -3.83
CA THR A 96 -6.89 1.77 -3.05
C THR A 96 -5.54 1.73 -2.33
N LEU A 97 -5.60 1.48 -1.03
CA LEU A 97 -4.46 1.11 -0.20
C LEU A 97 -4.63 -0.34 0.23
N THR A 98 -3.62 -1.17 -0.03
CA THR A 98 -3.59 -2.57 0.38
C THR A 98 -2.66 -2.72 1.58
N VAL A 99 -3.11 -3.35 2.64
CA VAL A 99 -2.34 -3.57 3.87
C VAL A 99 -2.25 -5.06 4.19
N PRO A 100 -1.16 -5.56 4.81
CA PRO A 100 -1.15 -6.90 5.36
C PRO A 100 -2.09 -6.97 6.57
N SER A 101 -2.63 -8.14 6.89
CA SER A 101 -3.22 -8.39 8.20
C SER A 101 -2.13 -8.65 9.24
N ALA A 102 -2.52 -8.67 10.52
CA ALA A 102 -1.62 -9.01 11.59
C ALA A 102 -1.05 -10.43 11.46
N GLU A 103 0.09 -10.68 12.12
CA GLU A 103 0.74 -11.99 12.15
C GLU A 103 -0.16 -13.06 12.76
N GLN A 104 0.05 -14.31 12.36
CA GLN A 104 -0.64 -15.46 12.97
C GLN A 104 -0.43 -15.49 14.49
N GLY A 105 -1.51 -15.75 15.22
CA GLY A 105 -1.52 -15.74 16.67
C GLY A 105 -1.99 -14.43 17.30
N THR A 106 -2.15 -13.38 16.53
CA THR A 106 -2.83 -12.16 16.98
C THR A 106 -4.30 -12.46 17.25
N PRO A 107 -4.89 -12.01 18.38
CA PRO A 107 -6.31 -12.18 18.63
C PRO A 107 -7.16 -11.56 17.52
N PHE A 108 -8.09 -12.32 16.97
CA PHE A 108 -8.89 -11.90 15.82
C PHE A 108 -9.65 -10.58 16.06
N ASN A 109 -10.21 -10.40 17.25
CA ASN A 109 -10.93 -9.16 17.57
C ASN A 109 -10.02 -7.93 17.57
N GLU A 110 -8.75 -8.08 17.99
CA GLU A 110 -7.78 -6.97 17.95
C GLU A 110 -7.47 -6.57 16.50
N GLU A 111 -7.35 -7.57 15.62
CA GLU A 111 -7.15 -7.30 14.20
C GLU A 111 -8.36 -6.64 13.55
N VAL A 112 -9.57 -7.08 13.88
CA VAL A 112 -10.82 -6.46 13.39
C VAL A 112 -10.87 -4.98 13.81
N GLU A 113 -10.60 -4.67 15.07
CA GLU A 113 -10.55 -3.29 15.57
C GLU A 113 -9.46 -2.47 14.86
N HIS A 114 -8.30 -3.07 14.64
CA HIS A 114 -7.21 -2.44 13.89
C HIS A 114 -7.63 -2.09 12.46
N LEU A 115 -8.17 -3.05 11.72
CA LEU A 115 -8.61 -2.85 10.34
C LEU A 115 -9.74 -1.83 10.24
N GLN A 116 -10.70 -1.84 11.19
CA GLN A 116 -11.76 -0.84 11.26
C GLN A 116 -11.19 0.59 11.38
N ARG A 117 -10.18 0.79 12.23
CA ARG A 117 -9.52 2.09 12.36
C ARG A 117 -8.77 2.52 11.09
N LEU A 118 -8.16 1.57 10.37
CA LEU A 118 -7.55 1.88 9.07
C LEU A 118 -8.62 2.27 8.02
N VAL A 119 -9.77 1.59 8.03
CA VAL A 119 -10.90 1.95 7.15
C VAL A 119 -11.42 3.34 7.47
N GLU A 120 -11.55 3.72 8.75
CA GLU A 120 -11.94 5.09 9.14
C GLU A 120 -10.97 6.15 8.60
N CYS A 121 -9.65 5.88 8.63
CA CYS A 121 -8.65 6.76 8.02
C CYS A 121 -8.84 6.86 6.49
N GLY A 122 -9.12 5.73 5.83
CA GLY A 122 -9.38 5.67 4.40
C GLY A 122 -10.65 6.44 4.00
N ASP A 123 -11.74 6.21 4.72
CA ASP A 123 -13.04 6.85 4.46
C ASP A 123 -12.96 8.37 4.59
N ALA A 124 -12.18 8.89 5.53
CA ALA A 124 -11.96 10.33 5.70
C ALA A 124 -11.37 11.00 4.44
N GLU A 125 -10.60 10.26 3.65
CA GLU A 125 -9.96 10.74 2.43
C GLU A 125 -10.61 10.20 1.14
N GLY A 126 -11.63 9.34 1.25
CA GLY A 126 -12.28 8.68 0.11
C GLY A 126 -11.41 7.61 -0.53
N VAL A 127 -10.57 6.94 0.27
CA VAL A 127 -9.66 5.87 -0.15
C VAL A 127 -10.16 4.55 0.40
N ARG A 128 -10.13 3.51 -0.43
CA ARG A 128 -10.50 2.15 -0.05
C ARG A 128 -9.32 1.43 0.59
N VAL A 129 -9.54 0.79 1.73
CA VAL A 129 -8.58 -0.11 2.35
C VAL A 129 -8.89 -1.55 1.94
N SER A 130 -7.87 -2.29 1.51
CA SER A 130 -7.94 -3.70 1.14
C SER A 130 -6.92 -4.50 1.95
N VAL A 131 -7.25 -5.73 2.30
CA VAL A 131 -6.35 -6.64 3.01
C VAL A 131 -5.63 -7.53 2.01
N LYS A 132 -4.30 -7.61 2.13
CA LYS A 132 -3.44 -8.50 1.32
C LYS A 132 -3.37 -9.88 1.97
N SER A 133 -3.61 -10.92 1.20
CA SER A 133 -3.27 -12.28 1.63
C SER A 133 -1.75 -12.44 1.64
N GLN A 134 -1.21 -12.82 2.79
CA GLN A 134 0.23 -12.95 3.01
C GLN A 134 0.55 -14.13 3.93
N LEU A 135 1.61 -14.86 3.61
CA LEU A 135 2.10 -15.97 4.42
C LEU A 135 2.51 -15.49 5.82
N GLY A 136 2.17 -16.28 6.83
CA GLY A 136 2.46 -15.95 8.23
C GLY A 136 1.51 -14.93 8.87
N CYS A 137 0.52 -14.44 8.12
CA CYS A 137 -0.49 -13.49 8.60
C CYS A 137 -1.86 -14.16 8.74
N LEU A 138 -2.78 -13.53 9.47
CA LEU A 138 -4.16 -14.02 9.64
C LEU A 138 -4.88 -14.20 8.29
N SER A 139 -4.53 -13.39 7.30
CA SER A 139 -5.08 -13.43 5.93
C SER A 139 -4.49 -14.54 5.05
N GLU A 140 -3.60 -15.40 5.57
CA GLU A 140 -3.08 -16.56 4.83
C GLU A 140 -4.19 -17.59 4.54
N ASP A 141 -5.08 -17.81 5.51
CA ASP A 141 -6.21 -18.70 5.37
C ASP A 141 -7.46 -17.93 4.91
N PRO A 142 -8.01 -18.27 3.73
CA PRO A 142 -9.23 -17.63 3.23
C PRO A 142 -10.42 -17.75 4.19
N ASP A 143 -10.52 -18.84 4.93
CA ASP A 143 -11.62 -19.06 5.88
C ASP A 143 -11.60 -18.05 7.04
N THR A 144 -10.40 -17.59 7.43
CA THR A 144 -10.23 -16.54 8.43
C THR A 144 -10.75 -15.17 7.95
N LEU A 145 -10.73 -14.92 6.63
CA LEU A 145 -11.22 -13.67 6.04
C LEU A 145 -12.74 -13.65 5.84
N MET A 146 -13.42 -14.80 6.00
CA MET A 146 -14.85 -14.93 5.79
C MET A 146 -15.68 -14.83 7.09
N VAL A 147 -15.01 -14.64 8.23
CA VAL A 147 -15.62 -14.46 9.55
C VAL A 147 -15.80 -12.99 9.85
#